data_c1f6079e8f601a0dc51b312bb6865b6c
#
_entry.id   c1f6079e8f601a0dc51b312bb6865b6c
#
_cell.length_a   1.000
_cell.length_b   1.000
_cell.length_c   1.000
_cell.angle_alpha   90.00
_cell.angle_beta   90.00
_cell.angle_gamma   90.00
#
_symmetry.space_group_name_H-M   'P 1'
#
loop_
_entity.id
_entity.type
_entity.pdbx_description
1 polymer ?
#
loop_
_entity_poly.entity_id
_entity_poly.type
_entity_poly.pdbx_seq_one_letter_code
_entity_poly.pdbx_strand_id
1 'polypeptide(L)'
;MTDRRMSDMNPDAAAFWMAQRVREAGGLRQTDAVDHLMQFSDPSLAYYNDEEQACVGRAVLRRFRRQYPDLRYDRRLKSWRRG
;
A
#
# COMPACT_ATOMS: atom_id res chain seq x y z
N MET A 1 -8.83 -6.98 25.39
CA MET A 1 -8.73 -6.78 25.08
C MET A 1 -8.57 -6.72 24.10
N THR A 2 -8.61 -6.61 23.70
CA THR A 2 -8.56 -6.48 22.93
C THR A 2 -8.18 -6.65 21.89
N ASP A 3 -8.29 -6.61 21.21
CA ASP A 3 -8.03 -6.90 20.18
C ASP A 3 -8.08 -6.04 19.18
N ARG A 4 -7.69 -5.27 19.12
CA ARG A 4 -7.69 -4.40 18.25
C ARG A 4 -6.69 -4.52 17.30
N ARG A 5 -6.03 -5.50 17.16
CA ARG A 5 -5.02 -5.68 16.26
C ARG A 5 -5.43 -5.48 14.91
N MET A 6 -6.56 -5.86 14.50
CA MET A 6 -6.96 -5.69 13.16
C MET A 6 -7.15 -4.29 12.87
N SER A 7 -7.58 -3.51 13.81
CA SER A 7 -7.79 -2.13 13.51
C SER A 7 -6.55 -1.33 13.69
N ASP A 8 -5.43 -1.99 13.91
CA ASP A 8 -4.18 -1.27 14.02
C ASP A 8 -3.54 -0.95 12.70
N MET A 9 -4.05 -1.48 11.62
CA MET A 9 -3.53 -1.13 10.32
C MET A 9 -3.95 0.30 10.01
N ASN A 10 -2.99 1.16 9.74
CA ASN A 10 -3.23 2.55 9.39
C ASN A 10 -2.31 2.91 8.24
N PRO A 11 -2.41 4.13 7.67
CA PRO A 11 -1.59 4.48 6.52
C PRO A 11 -0.09 4.32 6.74
N ASP A 12 0.41 4.60 7.93
CA ASP A 12 1.83 4.42 8.23
C ASP A 12 2.20 2.95 8.19
N ALA A 13 1.42 2.12 8.84
CA ALA A 13 1.68 0.68 8.86
C ALA A 13 1.55 0.09 7.47
N ALA A 14 0.58 0.58 6.69
CA ALA A 14 0.39 0.10 5.32
C ALA A 14 1.60 0.46 4.46
N ALA A 15 2.10 1.69 4.59
CA ALA A 15 3.28 2.11 3.83
C ALA A 15 4.49 1.28 4.22
N PHE A 16 4.63 0.99 5.52
CA PHE A 16 5.73 0.17 6.00
C PHE A 16 5.65 -1.25 5.42
N TRP A 17 4.45 -1.82 5.42
CA TRP A 17 4.25 -3.16 4.86
C TRP A 17 4.63 -3.18 3.37
N MET A 18 4.20 -2.15 2.62
CA MET A 18 4.54 -2.08 1.21
C MET A 18 6.04 -2.01 1.00
N ALA A 19 6.73 -1.18 1.79
CA ALA A 19 8.17 -1.05 1.66
C ALA A 19 8.88 -2.36 1.96
N GLN A 20 8.41 -3.07 2.97
CA GLN A 20 8.97 -4.36 3.33
C GLN A 20 8.84 -5.34 2.17
N ARG A 21 7.66 -5.38 1.55
CA ARG A 21 7.43 -6.30 0.43
C ARG A 21 8.33 -5.97 -0.75
N VAL A 22 8.51 -4.67 -1.03
CA VAL A 22 9.37 -4.29 -2.13
C VAL A 22 10.79 -4.77 -1.86
N ARG A 23 11.26 -4.59 -0.65
CA ARG A 23 12.62 -4.98 -0.31
C ARG A 23 12.84 -6.48 -0.28
N GLU A 24 11.84 -7.21 0.17
CA GLU A 24 11.95 -8.66 0.24
C GLU A 24 11.85 -9.33 -1.09
N ALA A 25 10.93 -8.86 -1.93
CA ALA A 25 10.64 -9.50 -3.20
C ALA A 25 11.23 -8.80 -4.42
N GLY A 26 11.83 -7.65 -4.22
CA GLY A 26 12.38 -6.88 -5.33
C GLY A 26 11.34 -6.03 -6.03
N GLY A 27 10.09 -6.10 -5.61
CA GLY A 27 9.02 -5.31 -6.18
C GLY A 27 7.69 -5.70 -5.58
N LEU A 28 6.68 -4.84 -5.76
CA LEU A 28 5.34 -5.10 -5.26
C LEU A 28 4.36 -4.62 -6.31
N ARG A 29 3.58 -5.51 -6.86
CA ARG A 29 2.59 -5.12 -7.86
C ARG A 29 1.44 -4.40 -7.20
N GLN A 30 0.87 -3.44 -7.93
CA GLN A 30 -0.24 -2.67 -7.40
C GLN A 30 -1.41 -3.57 -7.02
N THR A 31 -1.72 -4.57 -7.83
CA THR A 31 -2.81 -5.47 -7.53
C THR A 31 -2.57 -6.23 -6.24
N ASP A 32 -1.34 -6.64 -5.99
CA ASP A 32 -1.03 -7.37 -4.77
C ASP A 32 -1.16 -6.46 -3.55
N ALA A 33 -0.74 -5.21 -3.68
CA ALA A 33 -0.85 -4.27 -2.59
C ALA A 33 -2.33 -4.00 -2.27
N VAL A 34 -3.12 -3.77 -3.29
CA VAL A 34 -4.53 -3.48 -3.12
C VAL A 34 -5.26 -4.68 -2.50
N ASP A 35 -4.98 -5.88 -3.00
CA ASP A 35 -5.62 -7.08 -2.48
C ASP A 35 -5.36 -7.23 -0.99
N HIS A 36 -4.14 -6.98 -0.57
CA HIS A 36 -3.80 -7.09 0.84
C HIS A 36 -4.51 -6.04 1.67
N LEU A 37 -4.48 -4.80 1.20
CA LEU A 37 -5.04 -3.69 1.98
C LEU A 37 -6.57 -3.69 2.00
N MET A 38 -7.20 -4.27 0.98
CA MET A 38 -8.65 -4.37 0.95
C MET A 38 -9.19 -5.24 2.08
N GLN A 39 -8.39 -6.14 2.58
CA GLN A 39 -8.82 -7.03 3.65
C GLN A 39 -9.22 -6.29 4.92
N PHE A 40 -8.75 -5.09 5.09
CA PHE A 40 -9.02 -4.33 6.30
C PHE A 40 -10.29 -3.50 6.22
N SER A 41 -10.93 -3.48 5.06
CA SER A 41 -12.19 -2.76 4.87
C SER A 41 -12.10 -1.30 5.29
N ASP A 42 -10.97 -0.68 5.03
CA ASP A 42 -10.71 0.70 5.43
C ASP A 42 -10.39 1.52 4.18
N PRO A 43 -11.26 2.44 3.79
CA PRO A 43 -11.02 3.21 2.56
C PRO A 43 -9.80 4.11 2.61
N SER A 44 -9.25 4.37 3.79
CA SER A 44 -8.00 5.12 3.86
C SER A 44 -6.82 4.27 3.42
N LEU A 45 -6.98 2.95 3.38
CA LEU A 45 -5.91 2.05 2.97
C LEU A 45 -6.06 1.64 1.51
N ALA A 46 -7.27 1.32 1.08
CA ALA A 46 -7.54 0.94 -0.29
C ALA A 46 -8.99 1.22 -0.60
N TYR A 47 -9.27 1.63 -1.81
CA TYR A 47 -10.62 2.02 -2.19
C TYR A 47 -10.84 1.80 -3.70
N TYR A 48 -12.10 1.92 -4.14
CA TYR A 48 -12.40 1.87 -5.57
C TYR A 48 -12.65 3.30 -6.04
N ASN A 49 -12.02 3.66 -7.15
CA ASN A 49 -12.20 5.00 -7.70
C ASN A 49 -13.49 5.05 -8.54
N ASP A 50 -13.73 6.18 -9.20
CA ASP A 50 -14.92 6.37 -9.98
C ASP A 50 -15.06 5.39 -11.14
N GLU A 51 -13.98 4.85 -11.61
CA GLU A 51 -13.98 3.87 -12.68
C GLU A 51 -14.00 2.45 -12.15
N GLU A 52 -14.30 2.33 -10.86
CA GLU A 52 -14.36 1.04 -10.19
C GLU A 52 -13.05 0.28 -10.21
N GLN A 53 -11.95 1.00 -10.27
CA GLN A 53 -10.63 0.40 -10.18
C GLN A 53 -10.15 0.47 -8.76
N ALA A 54 -9.57 -0.61 -8.29
CA ALA A 54 -9.06 -0.66 -6.92
C ALA A 54 -7.73 0.09 -6.82
N CYS A 55 -7.63 0.93 -5.81
CA CYS A 55 -6.46 1.80 -5.63
C CYS A 55 -5.97 1.77 -4.20
N VAL A 56 -4.68 1.99 -4.04
CA VAL A 56 -4.10 2.18 -2.71
C VAL A 56 -4.50 3.57 -2.23
N GLY A 57 -4.82 3.69 -0.96
CA GLY A 57 -5.28 4.96 -0.39
C GLY A 57 -4.25 6.07 -0.55
N ARG A 58 -4.72 7.29 -0.75
CA ARG A 58 -3.83 8.43 -0.95
C ARG A 58 -2.94 8.69 0.25
N ALA A 59 -3.48 8.50 1.45
CA ALA A 59 -2.70 8.71 2.66
C ALA A 59 -1.55 7.72 2.73
N VAL A 60 -1.79 6.47 2.31
CA VAL A 60 -0.74 5.45 2.28
C VAL A 60 0.35 5.85 1.30
N LEU A 61 -0.05 6.28 0.10
CA LEU A 61 0.92 6.67 -0.92
C LEU A 61 1.74 7.87 -0.49
N ARG A 62 1.11 8.82 0.20
CA ARG A 62 1.81 10.01 0.66
C ARG A 62 2.87 9.63 1.68
N ARG A 63 2.52 8.78 2.64
CA ARG A 63 3.46 8.32 3.64
C ARG A 63 4.56 7.49 3.02
N PHE A 64 4.19 6.65 2.07
CA PHE A 64 5.16 5.80 1.38
C PHE A 64 6.23 6.64 0.67
N ARG A 65 5.79 7.64 -0.08
CA ARG A 65 6.73 8.50 -0.80
C ARG A 65 7.60 9.31 0.13
N ARG A 66 7.02 9.76 1.24
CA ARG A 66 7.78 10.57 2.18
C ARG A 66 8.82 9.76 2.94
N GLN A 67 8.45 8.59 3.40
CA GLN A 67 9.32 7.79 4.25
C GLN A 67 10.27 6.89 3.48
N TYR A 68 9.93 6.54 2.26
CA TYR A 68 10.74 5.60 1.47
C TYR A 68 11.02 6.17 0.08
N PRO A 69 11.74 7.29 0.01
CA PRO A 69 11.96 7.95 -1.29
C PRO A 69 12.81 7.16 -2.26
N ASP A 70 13.49 6.13 -1.78
CA ASP A 70 14.27 5.27 -2.64
C ASP A 70 13.43 4.23 -3.38
N LEU A 71 12.16 4.10 -3.00
CA LEU A 71 11.27 3.15 -3.64
C LEU A 71 10.34 3.91 -4.56
N ARG A 72 10.26 3.48 -5.82
CA ARG A 72 9.52 4.21 -6.84
C ARG A 72 8.44 3.36 -7.49
N TYR A 73 7.41 4.03 -7.97
CA TYR A 73 6.34 3.36 -8.68
C TYR A 73 6.66 3.39 -10.17
N ASP A 74 6.67 2.21 -10.78
CA ASP A 74 6.89 2.09 -12.21
C ASP A 74 5.53 1.93 -12.88
N ARG A 75 5.10 2.94 -13.63
CA ARG A 75 3.81 2.94 -14.28
C ARG A 75 3.65 1.84 -15.30
N ARG A 76 4.71 1.51 -16.00
CA ARG A 76 4.64 0.51 -17.04
C ARG A 76 4.38 -0.85 -16.46
N LEU A 77 5.03 -1.15 -15.35
CA LEU A 77 4.88 -2.44 -14.71
C LEU A 77 3.78 -2.42 -13.65
N LYS A 78 3.26 -1.24 -13.34
CA LYS A 78 2.28 -1.04 -12.29
C LYS A 78 2.76 -1.70 -11.00
N SER A 79 3.98 -1.39 -10.64
CA SER A 79 4.64 -1.98 -9.47
C SER A 79 5.55 -0.97 -8.80
N TRP A 80 5.71 -1.12 -7.49
CA TRP A 80 6.70 -0.34 -6.77
C TRP A 80 8.00 -1.12 -6.77
N ARG A 81 9.11 -0.42 -6.95
CA ARG A 81 10.42 -1.04 -7.07
C ARG A 81 11.47 -0.17 -6.42
N ARG A 82 12.65 -0.75 -6.23
CA ARG A 82 13.76 0.02 -5.74
C ARG A 82 14.25 0.87 -6.88
N GLY A 83 14.46 2.10 -6.58
CA GLY A 83 14.91 3.04 -7.59
C GLY A 83 16.40 3.02 -7.83
#